data_a5740d8b0209669976487a19e936ed4d
#
_entry.id   a5740d8b0209669976487a19e936ed4d
#
_cell.length_a   1.000
_cell.length_b   1.000
_cell.length_c   1.000
_cell.angle_alpha   90.00
_cell.angle_beta   90.00
_cell.angle_gamma   90.00
#
_symmetry.space_group_name_H-M   'P 1'
#
loop_
_entity.id
_entity.type
_entity.pdbx_description
1 polymer ?
#
loop_
_entity_poly.entity_id
_entity_poly.type
_entity_poly.pdbx_seq_one_letter_code
_entity_poly.pdbx_strand_id
1 'polypeptide(L)'
;MKKWLAAALLAVGMGHAVSASAQEVTLALPTTSLVFLPNYVAADRGFWQKRGLEVKSPIISGAGSSNAVLSGGADFTTIGPGSTLRLIARGQKLSIIGTTVDRFLLEFVLRKDVAAKLPVKPDADLAARVRALKGISFGVDSINGYSHSFLRYLTGRYGLDAERDVVVSPVQPGSLVPSLAAKRIDGFIYGQPWSLQAVNDADGVIWISGVAGDVPELAPFAYMITIAKPETCQQRRAVCEKLMAGLQDALDFIHADPEGTFEVLRRKLPQMDQGLLRQALSVVRPAIPRSTETKVEAIEKAQEFGLIGGMMAADEQVKDWRIYIDNSFVRR
;
A
#
# COMPACT_ATOMS: atom_id res chain seq x y z
N MET A 1 64.35 44.58 -42.38
CA MET A 1 63.28 44.91 -41.45
C MET A 1 62.22 43.82 -41.52
N LYS A 2 62.25 42.85 -40.60
CA LYS A 2 61.31 41.72 -40.57
C LYS A 2 60.33 41.93 -39.46
N LYS A 3 59.03 42.04 -39.78
CA LYS A 3 57.92 42.14 -38.84
C LYS A 3 57.47 40.71 -38.53
N TRP A 4 57.49 40.33 -37.26
CA TRP A 4 56.95 39.12 -36.75
C TRP A 4 55.49 39.36 -36.30
N LEU A 5 54.56 38.64 -36.90
CA LEU A 5 53.18 38.57 -36.45
C LEU A 5 53.04 37.36 -35.55
N ALA A 6 52.74 37.59 -34.26
CA ALA A 6 52.38 36.57 -33.30
C ALA A 6 50.85 36.33 -33.40
N ALA A 7 50.45 35.14 -33.85
CA ALA A 7 49.03 34.72 -33.83
C ALA A 7 48.76 34.03 -32.49
N ALA A 8 47.94 34.64 -31.63
CA ALA A 8 47.44 34.07 -30.42
C ALA A 8 46.23 33.13 -30.76
N LEU A 9 46.42 31.82 -30.63
CA LEU A 9 45.33 30.84 -30.66
C LEU A 9 44.58 30.86 -29.33
N LEU A 10 43.38 31.44 -29.31
CA LEU A 10 42.41 31.27 -28.24
C LEU A 10 41.75 29.89 -28.41
N ALA A 11 42.17 28.93 -27.62
CA ALA A 11 41.47 27.64 -27.46
C ALA A 11 40.19 27.89 -26.64
N VAL A 12 39.04 27.99 -27.29
CA VAL A 12 37.73 27.97 -26.66
C VAL A 12 37.45 26.53 -26.25
N GLY A 13 37.69 26.20 -25.00
CA GLY A 13 37.26 24.97 -24.38
C GLY A 13 35.73 24.92 -24.32
N MET A 14 35.08 24.29 -25.31
CA MET A 14 33.67 23.91 -25.20
C MET A 14 33.56 22.78 -24.16
N GLY A 15 33.26 23.17 -22.92
CA GLY A 15 32.81 22.24 -21.90
C GLY A 15 31.53 21.58 -22.38
N HIS A 16 31.60 20.39 -22.90
CA HIS A 16 30.42 19.56 -23.11
C HIS A 16 29.82 19.24 -21.74
N ALA A 17 28.77 20.01 -21.39
CA ALA A 17 27.87 19.60 -20.33
C ALA A 17 27.27 18.23 -20.75
N VAL A 18 27.82 17.13 -20.25
CA VAL A 18 27.21 15.82 -20.38
C VAL A 18 25.90 15.93 -19.61
N SER A 19 24.80 16.15 -20.35
CA SER A 19 23.46 15.99 -19.79
C SER A 19 23.37 14.55 -19.29
N ALA A 20 23.50 14.36 -17.98
CA ALA A 20 23.29 13.06 -17.36
C ALA A 20 21.87 12.62 -17.71
N SER A 21 21.73 11.71 -18.67
CA SER A 21 20.46 11.10 -19.03
C SER A 21 19.82 10.55 -17.75
N ALA A 22 18.54 10.89 -17.53
CA ALA A 22 17.82 10.34 -16.39
C ALA A 22 17.82 8.81 -16.48
N GLN A 23 18.16 8.16 -15.37
CA GLN A 23 18.24 6.71 -15.31
C GLN A 23 16.83 6.13 -15.26
N GLU A 24 16.49 5.32 -16.27
CA GLU A 24 15.18 4.66 -16.32
C GLU A 24 15.06 3.59 -15.25
N VAL A 25 13.92 3.55 -14.57
CA VAL A 25 13.57 2.64 -13.48
C VAL A 25 12.13 2.19 -13.63
N THR A 26 11.87 0.90 -13.49
CA THR A 26 10.52 0.34 -13.47
C THR A 26 10.11 0.00 -12.04
N LEU A 27 9.08 0.71 -11.53
CA LEU A 27 8.43 0.44 -10.24
C LEU A 27 6.98 0.01 -10.48
N ALA A 28 6.72 -1.29 -10.49
CA ALA A 28 5.39 -1.84 -10.71
C ALA A 28 4.43 -1.54 -9.55
N LEU A 29 3.16 -1.30 -9.86
CA LEU A 29 2.08 -1.19 -8.87
C LEU A 29 1.01 -2.24 -9.19
N PRO A 30 0.42 -2.92 -8.19
CA PRO A 30 -0.56 -3.99 -8.44
C PRO A 30 -1.92 -3.49 -8.94
N THR A 31 -2.26 -2.24 -8.68
CA THR A 31 -3.53 -1.61 -9.07
C THR A 31 -3.45 -0.08 -8.93
N THR A 32 -4.51 0.61 -9.31
CA THR A 32 -4.71 2.02 -8.97
C THR A 32 -5.56 2.12 -7.71
N SER A 33 -5.00 2.65 -6.61
CA SER A 33 -5.67 2.77 -5.31
C SER A 33 -5.03 3.88 -4.47
N LEU A 34 -5.77 4.43 -3.48
CA LEU A 34 -5.27 5.44 -2.55
C LEU A 34 -4.07 4.97 -1.71
N VAL A 35 -3.90 3.67 -1.53
CA VAL A 35 -2.77 3.11 -0.76
C VAL A 35 -1.40 3.37 -1.43
N PHE A 36 -1.39 3.72 -2.72
CA PHE A 36 -0.18 4.11 -3.46
C PHE A 36 0.03 5.63 -3.53
N LEU A 37 -0.64 6.39 -2.66
CA LEU A 37 -0.51 7.83 -2.57
C LEU A 37 0.94 8.34 -2.56
N PRO A 38 1.89 7.76 -1.78
CA PRO A 38 3.28 8.18 -1.82
C PRO A 38 3.93 8.03 -3.20
N ASN A 39 3.63 6.95 -3.92
CA ASN A 39 4.14 6.74 -5.28
C ASN A 39 3.58 7.78 -6.27
N TYR A 40 2.29 8.10 -6.14
CA TYR A 40 1.66 9.12 -7.00
C TYR A 40 2.23 10.52 -6.75
N VAL A 41 2.44 10.86 -5.49
CA VAL A 41 3.03 12.16 -5.10
C VAL A 41 4.48 12.22 -5.57
N ALA A 42 5.29 11.18 -5.39
CA ALA A 42 6.68 11.16 -5.85
C ALA A 42 6.79 11.37 -7.37
N ALA A 43 5.90 10.74 -8.14
CA ALA A 43 5.84 10.89 -9.60
C ALA A 43 5.33 12.28 -10.02
N ASP A 44 4.18 12.71 -9.51
CA ASP A 44 3.51 13.96 -9.92
C ASP A 44 4.31 15.21 -9.53
N ARG A 45 4.93 15.21 -8.35
CA ARG A 45 5.75 16.34 -7.85
C ARG A 45 7.18 16.32 -8.38
N GLY A 46 7.52 15.32 -9.19
CA GLY A 46 8.83 15.20 -9.81
C GLY A 46 9.95 14.89 -8.82
N PHE A 47 9.67 14.27 -7.66
CA PHE A 47 10.70 14.01 -6.66
C PHE A 47 11.75 13.02 -7.13
N TRP A 48 11.40 12.10 -8.01
CA TRP A 48 12.33 11.17 -8.66
C TRP A 48 13.10 11.85 -9.80
N GLN A 49 12.41 12.65 -10.65
CA GLN A 49 13.05 13.38 -11.76
C GLN A 49 14.11 14.37 -11.27
N LYS A 50 13.84 15.08 -10.15
CA LYS A 50 14.81 15.98 -9.50
C LYS A 50 16.07 15.23 -9.03
N ARG A 51 16.04 13.92 -8.90
CA ARG A 51 17.16 13.03 -8.55
C ARG A 51 17.76 12.31 -9.75
N GLY A 52 17.33 12.65 -10.96
CA GLY A 52 17.80 12.02 -12.20
C GLY A 52 17.30 10.59 -12.39
N LEU A 53 16.10 10.24 -11.84
CA LEU A 53 15.40 9.00 -12.16
C LEU A 53 14.17 9.27 -13.01
N GLU A 54 14.00 8.49 -14.07
CA GLU A 54 12.76 8.38 -14.82
C GLU A 54 12.05 7.11 -14.37
N VAL A 55 11.04 7.23 -13.49
CA VAL A 55 10.33 6.09 -12.91
C VAL A 55 9.06 5.80 -13.71
N LYS A 56 9.04 4.66 -14.39
CA LYS A 56 7.84 4.10 -15.04
C LYS A 56 7.10 3.21 -14.07
N SER A 57 5.79 3.42 -13.92
CA SER A 57 4.96 2.66 -12.97
C SER A 57 3.84 1.89 -13.69
N PRO A 58 4.16 0.75 -14.35
CA PRO A 58 3.15 -0.09 -14.96
C PRO A 58 2.27 -0.75 -13.90
N ILE A 59 1.00 -1.01 -14.26
CA ILE A 59 0.09 -1.81 -13.44
C ILE A 59 0.30 -3.28 -13.79
N ILE A 60 0.74 -4.07 -12.80
CA ILE A 60 0.95 -5.52 -12.89
C ILE A 60 0.15 -6.16 -11.74
N SER A 61 -1.02 -6.71 -12.05
CA SER A 61 -2.01 -7.11 -11.05
C SER A 61 -1.53 -8.14 -10.02
N GLY A 62 -1.92 -7.92 -8.78
CA GLY A 62 -1.75 -8.85 -7.66
C GLY A 62 -0.29 -9.29 -7.45
N ALA A 63 -0.09 -10.57 -7.15
CA ALA A 63 1.24 -11.17 -6.94
C ALA A 63 2.15 -11.10 -8.19
N GLY A 64 1.59 -10.83 -9.37
CA GLY A 64 2.34 -10.63 -10.61
C GLY A 64 3.40 -9.54 -10.49
N SER A 65 3.16 -8.49 -9.69
CA SER A 65 4.14 -7.42 -9.49
C SER A 65 5.38 -7.87 -8.70
N SER A 66 5.23 -8.72 -7.67
CA SER A 66 6.37 -9.34 -6.98
C SER A 66 7.12 -10.32 -7.88
N ASN A 67 6.40 -11.09 -8.71
CA ASN A 67 7.02 -12.00 -9.68
C ASN A 67 7.77 -11.23 -10.78
N ALA A 68 7.27 -10.06 -11.21
CA ALA A 68 7.98 -9.20 -12.15
C ALA A 68 9.33 -8.72 -11.58
N VAL A 69 9.40 -8.41 -10.28
CA VAL A 69 10.69 -8.09 -9.63
C VAL A 69 11.61 -9.30 -9.63
N LEU A 70 11.12 -10.49 -9.27
CA LEU A 70 11.93 -11.71 -9.28
C LEU A 70 12.49 -12.05 -10.67
N SER A 71 11.67 -11.94 -11.71
CA SER A 71 12.09 -12.24 -13.10
C SER A 71 12.90 -11.13 -13.76
N GLY A 72 13.01 -9.95 -13.14
CA GLY A 72 13.69 -8.78 -13.73
C GLY A 72 12.82 -7.99 -14.71
N GLY A 73 11.52 -8.27 -14.80
CA GLY A 73 10.55 -7.48 -15.57
C GLY A 73 10.18 -6.13 -14.90
N ALA A 74 10.54 -5.96 -13.64
CA ALA A 74 10.52 -4.69 -12.93
C ALA A 74 11.73 -4.60 -12.00
N ASP A 75 12.25 -3.38 -11.77
CA ASP A 75 13.32 -3.17 -10.78
C ASP A 75 12.78 -3.24 -9.35
N PHE A 76 11.57 -2.67 -9.17
CA PHE A 76 10.91 -2.51 -7.88
C PHE A 76 9.41 -2.77 -7.99
N THR A 77 8.76 -3.02 -6.85
CA THR A 77 7.31 -2.88 -6.70
C THR A 77 6.98 -2.33 -5.33
N THR A 78 5.91 -1.52 -5.25
CA THR A 78 5.24 -1.20 -3.99
C THR A 78 3.98 -2.06 -3.91
N ILE A 79 3.86 -2.88 -2.86
CA ILE A 79 2.83 -3.92 -2.74
C ILE A 79 2.48 -4.19 -1.28
N GLY A 80 1.30 -4.76 -1.03
CA GLY A 80 0.97 -5.37 0.27
C GLY A 80 1.88 -6.58 0.57
N PRO A 81 2.27 -6.80 1.82
CA PRO A 81 3.34 -7.75 2.17
C PRO A 81 3.02 -9.21 1.83
N GLY A 82 1.76 -9.64 1.88
CA GLY A 82 1.37 -11.06 1.89
C GLY A 82 2.02 -11.95 0.82
N SER A 83 2.01 -11.52 -0.45
CA SER A 83 2.67 -12.28 -1.54
C SER A 83 4.19 -12.29 -1.40
N THR A 84 4.79 -11.17 -1.01
CA THR A 84 6.23 -11.03 -0.82
C THR A 84 6.72 -11.89 0.33
N LEU A 85 6.03 -11.86 1.49
CA LEU A 85 6.39 -12.66 2.65
C LEU A 85 6.36 -14.15 2.33
N ARG A 86 5.34 -14.60 1.59
CA ARG A 86 5.24 -15.98 1.13
C ARG A 86 6.35 -16.38 0.16
N LEU A 87 6.73 -15.49 -0.78
CA LEU A 87 7.84 -15.76 -1.69
C LEU A 87 9.16 -15.87 -0.94
N ILE A 88 9.41 -15.00 0.05
CA ILE A 88 10.59 -15.05 0.91
C ILE A 88 10.61 -16.34 1.73
N ALA A 89 9.48 -16.73 2.33
CA ALA A 89 9.35 -17.97 3.09
C ALA A 89 9.67 -19.23 2.24
N ARG A 90 9.39 -19.16 0.94
CA ARG A 90 9.74 -20.18 -0.06
C ARG A 90 11.17 -20.07 -0.60
N GLY A 91 12.03 -19.25 0.02
CA GLY A 91 13.44 -19.11 -0.32
C GLY A 91 13.74 -18.17 -1.48
N GLN A 92 12.76 -17.38 -1.95
CA GLN A 92 13.02 -16.39 -2.99
C GLN A 92 13.80 -15.20 -2.43
N LYS A 93 14.80 -14.73 -3.20
CA LYS A 93 15.66 -13.60 -2.80
C LYS A 93 14.98 -12.27 -3.11
N LEU A 94 14.34 -11.70 -2.11
CA LEU A 94 13.76 -10.37 -2.14
C LEU A 94 14.20 -9.58 -0.89
N SER A 95 14.41 -8.28 -1.06
CA SER A 95 14.65 -7.33 0.04
C SER A 95 13.50 -6.36 0.16
N ILE A 96 13.08 -6.08 1.38
CA ILE A 96 12.15 -5.02 1.74
C ILE A 96 13.00 -3.78 2.00
N ILE A 97 12.89 -2.76 1.15
CA ILE A 97 13.71 -1.56 1.20
C ILE A 97 12.98 -0.33 1.75
N GLY A 98 11.70 -0.47 2.09
CA GLY A 98 10.95 0.58 2.77
C GLY A 98 9.47 0.27 2.92
N THR A 99 8.83 1.02 3.83
CA THR A 99 7.39 1.01 4.10
C THR A 99 6.79 2.36 3.75
N THR A 100 5.69 2.38 3.02
CA THR A 100 5.01 3.61 2.57
C THR A 100 3.63 3.80 3.18
N VAL A 101 3.06 2.75 3.79
CA VAL A 101 1.83 2.77 4.60
C VAL A 101 2.05 1.85 5.79
N ASP A 102 1.92 2.37 7.02
CA ASP A 102 2.29 1.66 8.25
C ASP A 102 1.11 1.32 9.18
N ARG A 103 -0.13 1.46 8.67
CA ARG A 103 -1.37 1.08 9.38
C ARG A 103 -2.23 0.18 8.53
N PHE A 104 -2.98 -0.68 9.21
CA PHE A 104 -3.98 -1.53 8.57
C PHE A 104 -5.19 -0.68 8.12
N LEU A 105 -5.58 -0.77 6.84
CA LEU A 105 -6.54 0.16 6.24
C LEU A 105 -7.91 -0.45 5.92
N LEU A 106 -8.11 -1.76 6.16
CA LEU A 106 -9.40 -2.38 5.88
C LEU A 106 -10.43 -2.08 6.98
N GLU A 107 -11.68 -2.02 6.56
CA GLU A 107 -12.83 -1.72 7.38
C GLU A 107 -13.95 -2.70 7.10
N PHE A 108 -14.69 -3.08 8.14
CA PHE A 108 -15.97 -3.78 8.02
C PHE A 108 -17.07 -2.73 7.94
N VAL A 109 -17.82 -2.78 6.87
CA VAL A 109 -19.02 -1.94 6.70
C VAL A 109 -20.24 -2.84 6.76
N LEU A 110 -21.22 -2.49 7.56
CA LEU A 110 -22.53 -3.14 7.62
C LEU A 110 -23.61 -2.21 7.10
N ARG A 111 -24.68 -2.74 6.56
CA ARG A 111 -25.90 -1.99 6.36
C ARG A 111 -26.46 -1.53 7.73
N LYS A 112 -26.96 -0.31 7.81
CA LYS A 112 -27.50 0.29 9.04
C LYS A 112 -28.67 -0.51 9.63
N ASP A 113 -29.56 -1.06 8.79
CA ASP A 113 -30.68 -1.89 9.24
C ASP A 113 -30.25 -3.27 9.77
N VAL A 114 -29.11 -3.78 9.31
CA VAL A 114 -28.46 -4.99 9.84
C VAL A 114 -27.79 -4.69 11.17
N ALA A 115 -26.94 -3.65 11.21
CA ALA A 115 -26.24 -3.24 12.43
C ALA A 115 -27.21 -2.94 13.59
N ALA A 116 -28.36 -2.34 13.29
CA ALA A 116 -29.38 -2.03 14.30
C ALA A 116 -30.05 -3.27 14.91
N LYS A 117 -29.97 -4.44 14.28
CA LYS A 117 -30.53 -5.70 14.80
C LYS A 117 -29.50 -6.53 15.57
N LEU A 118 -28.23 -6.12 15.54
CA LEU A 118 -27.18 -6.84 16.27
C LEU A 118 -27.33 -6.63 17.79
N PRO A 119 -26.92 -7.62 18.61
CA PRO A 119 -27.08 -7.55 20.07
C PRO A 119 -26.15 -6.55 20.76
N VAL A 120 -25.23 -5.94 20.00
CA VAL A 120 -24.25 -4.97 20.49
C VAL A 120 -24.22 -3.72 19.60
N LYS A 121 -23.69 -2.62 20.12
CA LYS A 121 -23.55 -1.36 19.38
C LYS A 121 -22.18 -1.25 18.70
N PRO A 122 -22.00 -0.31 17.73
CA PRO A 122 -20.70 -0.09 17.07
C PRO A 122 -19.55 0.35 17.99
N ASP A 123 -19.87 0.87 19.18
CA ASP A 123 -18.90 1.31 20.19
C ASP A 123 -18.58 0.24 21.25
N ALA A 124 -19.15 -0.96 21.14
CA ALA A 124 -18.83 -2.09 22.02
C ALA A 124 -17.37 -2.57 21.80
N ASP A 125 -16.86 -3.37 22.72
CA ASP A 125 -15.54 -3.98 22.58
C ASP A 125 -15.44 -4.81 21.29
N LEU A 126 -14.21 -4.94 20.76
CA LEU A 126 -13.96 -5.60 19.48
C LEU A 126 -14.43 -7.05 19.50
N ALA A 127 -14.22 -7.78 20.59
CA ALA A 127 -14.61 -9.19 20.67
C ALA A 127 -16.13 -9.36 20.57
N ALA A 128 -16.91 -8.50 21.24
CA ALA A 128 -18.36 -8.49 21.14
C ALA A 128 -18.84 -8.15 19.74
N ARG A 129 -18.24 -7.11 19.12
CA ARG A 129 -18.54 -6.73 17.72
C ARG A 129 -18.26 -7.85 16.73
N VAL A 130 -17.14 -8.57 16.88
CA VAL A 130 -16.79 -9.71 16.02
C VAL A 130 -17.77 -10.87 16.21
N ARG A 131 -18.08 -11.26 17.46
CA ARG A 131 -19.03 -12.36 17.73
C ARG A 131 -20.44 -12.06 17.20
N ALA A 132 -20.83 -10.79 17.13
CA ALA A 132 -22.11 -10.38 16.58
C ALA A 132 -22.20 -10.55 15.05
N LEU A 133 -21.09 -10.82 14.34
CA LEU A 133 -21.08 -11.04 12.89
C LEU A 133 -21.62 -12.42 12.47
N LYS A 134 -21.97 -13.30 13.43
CA LYS A 134 -22.52 -14.63 13.11
C LYS A 134 -23.79 -14.51 12.26
N GLY A 135 -23.81 -15.22 11.12
CA GLY A 135 -24.94 -15.24 10.18
C GLY A 135 -24.94 -14.08 9.18
N ILE A 136 -23.99 -13.15 9.26
CA ILE A 136 -23.90 -12.00 8.35
C ILE A 136 -23.27 -12.43 7.00
N SER A 137 -23.79 -11.86 5.90
CA SER A 137 -23.23 -12.03 4.57
C SER A 137 -22.31 -10.87 4.20
N PHE A 138 -21.06 -11.19 3.80
CA PHE A 138 -20.04 -10.20 3.43
C PHE A 138 -19.62 -10.30 1.98
N GLY A 139 -19.51 -9.14 1.32
CA GLY A 139 -18.73 -8.97 0.09
C GLY A 139 -17.25 -8.78 0.39
N VAL A 140 -16.39 -9.51 -0.31
CA VAL A 140 -14.93 -9.36 -0.29
C VAL A 140 -14.42 -9.23 -1.72
N ASP A 141 -13.29 -8.53 -1.93
CA ASP A 141 -12.72 -8.32 -3.28
C ASP A 141 -12.31 -9.63 -3.94
N SER A 142 -11.83 -10.59 -3.16
CA SER A 142 -11.46 -11.92 -3.64
C SER A 142 -11.41 -12.93 -2.50
N ILE A 143 -11.74 -14.19 -2.80
CA ILE A 143 -11.52 -15.30 -1.87
C ILE A 143 -10.01 -15.50 -1.70
N ASN A 144 -9.59 -15.66 -0.44
CA ASN A 144 -8.18 -15.70 -0.01
C ASN A 144 -7.40 -14.39 -0.26
N GLY A 145 -8.09 -13.28 -0.58
CA GLY A 145 -7.52 -11.94 -0.61
C GLY A 145 -7.42 -11.29 0.77
N TYR A 146 -6.95 -10.06 0.81
CA TYR A 146 -6.74 -9.31 2.07
C TYR A 146 -8.03 -9.11 2.87
N SER A 147 -9.15 -8.79 2.22
CA SER A 147 -10.46 -8.61 2.87
C SER A 147 -10.95 -9.90 3.52
N HIS A 148 -10.85 -11.02 2.80
CA HIS A 148 -11.24 -12.34 3.32
C HIS A 148 -10.31 -12.77 4.46
N SER A 149 -9.02 -12.50 4.34
CA SER A 149 -8.05 -12.81 5.40
C SER A 149 -8.27 -11.97 6.65
N PHE A 150 -8.75 -10.73 6.52
CA PHE A 150 -9.10 -9.91 7.67
C PHE A 150 -10.32 -10.45 8.41
N LEU A 151 -11.31 -10.95 7.69
CA LEU A 151 -12.43 -11.67 8.28
C LEU A 151 -11.94 -12.89 9.07
N ARG A 152 -11.15 -13.78 8.44
CA ARG A 152 -10.59 -14.98 9.10
C ARG A 152 -9.74 -14.63 10.32
N TYR A 153 -8.91 -13.59 10.21
CA TYR A 153 -8.06 -13.14 11.30
C TYR A 153 -8.89 -12.76 12.54
N LEU A 154 -9.94 -11.95 12.35
CA LEU A 154 -10.78 -11.51 13.47
C LEU A 154 -11.67 -12.63 13.98
N THR A 155 -12.36 -13.35 13.10
CA THR A 155 -13.25 -14.45 13.52
C THR A 155 -12.50 -15.54 14.28
N GLY A 156 -11.33 -15.95 13.78
CA GLY A 156 -10.49 -16.95 14.44
C GLY A 156 -10.00 -16.53 15.84
N ARG A 157 -9.67 -15.25 16.02
CA ARG A 157 -9.24 -14.74 17.35
C ARG A 157 -10.39 -14.64 18.36
N TYR A 158 -11.62 -14.44 17.90
CA TYR A 158 -12.75 -14.19 18.79
C TYR A 158 -13.81 -15.30 18.81
N GLY A 159 -13.42 -16.51 18.34
CA GLY A 159 -14.20 -17.74 18.52
C GLY A 159 -15.32 -17.94 17.51
N LEU A 160 -15.22 -17.35 16.32
CA LEU A 160 -16.03 -17.68 15.16
C LEU A 160 -15.18 -18.39 14.10
N ASP A 161 -15.85 -19.08 13.20
CA ASP A 161 -15.26 -19.70 12.01
C ASP A 161 -15.76 -18.96 10.76
N ALA A 162 -14.85 -18.33 10.03
CA ALA A 162 -15.18 -17.53 8.83
C ALA A 162 -15.86 -18.35 7.72
N GLU A 163 -15.66 -19.67 7.68
CA GLU A 163 -16.22 -20.54 6.63
C GLU A 163 -17.60 -21.12 7.01
N ARG A 164 -17.96 -21.10 8.32
CA ARG A 164 -19.20 -21.71 8.83
C ARG A 164 -20.16 -20.70 9.45
N ASP A 165 -19.62 -19.68 10.11
CA ASP A 165 -20.42 -18.77 10.91
C ASP A 165 -20.83 -17.49 10.14
N VAL A 166 -20.23 -17.23 8.97
CA VAL A 166 -20.57 -16.11 8.09
C VAL A 166 -20.69 -16.56 6.64
N VAL A 167 -21.33 -15.76 5.79
CA VAL A 167 -21.42 -16.03 4.35
C VAL A 167 -20.50 -15.08 3.61
N VAL A 168 -19.61 -15.61 2.76
CA VAL A 168 -18.63 -14.78 2.01
C VAL A 168 -18.90 -14.91 0.52
N SER A 169 -18.96 -13.77 -0.17
CA SER A 169 -19.14 -13.71 -1.62
C SER A 169 -18.07 -12.80 -2.25
N PRO A 170 -17.41 -13.22 -3.33
CA PRO A 170 -16.50 -12.36 -4.07
C PRO A 170 -17.31 -11.28 -4.81
N VAL A 171 -16.96 -10.01 -4.57
CA VAL A 171 -17.60 -8.84 -5.17
C VAL A 171 -16.51 -7.84 -5.57
N GLN A 172 -16.47 -7.47 -6.86
CA GLN A 172 -15.52 -6.48 -7.33
C GLN A 172 -15.67 -5.15 -6.56
N PRO A 173 -14.59 -4.45 -6.23
CA PRO A 173 -14.63 -3.25 -5.39
C PRO A 173 -15.66 -2.20 -5.83
N GLY A 174 -15.76 -1.92 -7.14
CA GLY A 174 -16.75 -0.98 -7.69
C GLY A 174 -18.20 -1.43 -7.56
N SER A 175 -18.44 -2.70 -7.24
CA SER A 175 -19.78 -3.28 -7.04
C SER A 175 -20.16 -3.47 -5.56
N LEU A 176 -19.24 -3.21 -4.61
CA LEU A 176 -19.49 -3.41 -3.17
C LEU A 176 -20.62 -2.51 -2.68
N VAL A 177 -20.53 -1.20 -2.93
CA VAL A 177 -21.54 -0.21 -2.50
C VAL A 177 -22.89 -0.44 -3.20
N PRO A 178 -22.98 -0.64 -4.53
CA PRO A 178 -24.22 -1.04 -5.20
C PRO A 178 -24.84 -2.33 -4.65
N SER A 179 -24.01 -3.34 -4.32
CA SER A 179 -24.51 -4.62 -3.76
C SER A 179 -25.06 -4.43 -2.34
N LEU A 180 -24.42 -3.57 -1.53
CA LEU A 180 -24.92 -3.19 -0.20
C LEU A 180 -26.27 -2.48 -0.31
N ALA A 181 -26.39 -1.46 -1.16
CA ALA A 181 -27.62 -0.68 -1.39
C ALA A 181 -28.76 -1.57 -1.89
N ALA A 182 -28.46 -2.52 -2.79
CA ALA A 182 -29.43 -3.49 -3.31
C ALA A 182 -29.76 -4.63 -2.33
N LYS A 183 -29.20 -4.61 -1.11
CA LYS A 183 -29.39 -5.65 -0.06
C LYS A 183 -29.00 -7.06 -0.50
N ARG A 184 -28.06 -7.18 -1.43
CA ARG A 184 -27.51 -8.48 -1.87
C ARG A 184 -26.47 -9.02 -0.89
N ILE A 185 -25.87 -8.14 -0.10
CA ILE A 185 -24.94 -8.43 0.98
C ILE A 185 -25.35 -7.61 2.21
N ASP A 186 -25.09 -8.12 3.41
CA ASP A 186 -25.35 -7.41 4.66
C ASP A 186 -24.23 -6.44 5.02
N GLY A 187 -23.05 -6.72 4.54
CA GLY A 187 -21.87 -5.90 4.70
C GLY A 187 -20.79 -6.21 3.69
N PHE A 188 -19.70 -5.49 3.75
CA PHE A 188 -18.48 -5.79 3.00
C PHE A 188 -17.24 -5.43 3.81
N ILE A 189 -16.11 -5.98 3.37
CA ILE A 189 -14.80 -5.71 3.98
C ILE A 189 -13.91 -5.10 2.91
N TYR A 190 -13.63 -3.81 3.03
CA TYR A 190 -12.73 -3.11 2.12
C TYR A 190 -12.27 -1.79 2.76
N GLY A 191 -11.38 -1.04 2.05
CA GLY A 191 -10.88 0.25 2.53
C GLY A 191 -11.47 1.44 1.78
N GLN A 192 -10.86 2.60 2.01
CA GLN A 192 -11.22 3.84 1.36
C GLN A 192 -11.00 3.80 -0.16
N PRO A 193 -11.86 4.45 -0.95
CA PRO A 193 -12.98 5.32 -0.56
C PRO A 193 -14.32 4.58 -0.37
N TRP A 194 -14.37 3.26 -0.61
CA TRP A 194 -15.61 2.48 -0.69
C TRP A 194 -16.38 2.43 0.63
N SER A 195 -15.68 2.37 1.77
CA SER A 195 -16.32 2.40 3.09
C SER A 195 -17.00 3.75 3.37
N LEU A 196 -16.36 4.88 3.07
CA LEU A 196 -17.00 6.20 3.16
C LEU A 196 -18.14 6.36 2.16
N GLN A 197 -17.98 5.87 0.93
CA GLN A 197 -19.06 5.91 -0.05
C GLN A 197 -20.29 5.14 0.43
N ALA A 198 -20.10 3.98 1.05
CA ALA A 198 -21.22 3.23 1.62
C ALA A 198 -21.93 4.00 2.74
N VAL A 199 -21.19 4.70 3.59
CA VAL A 199 -21.75 5.56 4.65
C VAL A 199 -22.55 6.71 4.06
N ASN A 200 -22.02 7.35 3.00
CA ASN A 200 -22.65 8.53 2.40
C ASN A 200 -23.88 8.17 1.53
N ASP A 201 -23.78 7.07 0.75
CA ASP A 201 -24.69 6.83 -0.37
C ASP A 201 -25.56 5.56 -0.22
N ALA A 202 -25.28 4.69 0.75
CA ALA A 202 -25.90 3.36 0.83
C ALA A 202 -26.30 2.94 2.26
N ASP A 203 -26.57 3.88 3.16
CA ASP A 203 -26.92 3.60 4.56
C ASP A 203 -25.94 2.62 5.24
N GLY A 204 -24.66 2.74 4.92
CA GLY A 204 -23.59 1.96 5.54
C GLY A 204 -23.20 2.49 6.92
N VAL A 205 -22.70 1.61 7.77
CA VAL A 205 -22.08 1.92 9.06
C VAL A 205 -20.73 1.24 9.11
N ILE A 206 -19.66 1.96 9.42
CA ILE A 206 -18.35 1.36 9.69
C ILE A 206 -18.47 0.62 11.03
N TRP A 207 -18.36 -0.71 10.96
CA TRP A 207 -18.55 -1.59 12.10
C TRP A 207 -17.24 -1.88 12.83
N ILE A 208 -16.16 -2.10 12.08
CA ILE A 208 -14.79 -2.26 12.59
C ILE A 208 -13.87 -1.50 11.64
N SER A 209 -13.01 -0.64 12.17
CA SER A 209 -12.06 0.15 11.38
C SER A 209 -10.62 -0.15 11.80
N GLY A 210 -9.86 -0.80 10.89
CA GLY A 210 -8.42 -0.97 11.07
C GLY A 210 -7.69 0.36 11.12
N VAL A 211 -8.09 1.33 10.28
CA VAL A 211 -7.46 2.65 10.21
C VAL A 211 -7.74 3.50 11.46
N ALA A 212 -8.90 3.36 12.07
CA ALA A 212 -9.23 4.03 13.33
C ALA A 212 -8.57 3.39 14.55
N GLY A 213 -7.95 2.22 14.40
CA GLY A 213 -7.24 1.51 15.46
C GLY A 213 -8.10 0.57 16.29
N ASP A 214 -9.25 0.15 15.78
CA ASP A 214 -10.12 -0.83 16.45
C ASP A 214 -9.42 -2.19 16.66
N VAL A 215 -8.35 -2.48 15.90
CA VAL A 215 -7.58 -3.72 15.96
C VAL A 215 -6.13 -3.39 16.35
N PRO A 216 -5.87 -3.06 17.64
CA PRO A 216 -4.54 -2.60 18.09
C PRO A 216 -3.46 -3.65 17.89
N GLU A 217 -3.80 -4.94 17.82
CA GLU A 217 -2.87 -6.04 17.54
C GLU A 217 -2.22 -5.91 16.15
N LEU A 218 -2.87 -5.23 15.20
CA LEU A 218 -2.33 -4.94 13.86
C LEU A 218 -1.59 -3.58 13.80
N ALA A 219 -1.09 -3.07 14.92
CA ALA A 219 -0.30 -1.84 14.96
C ALA A 219 1.04 -2.08 15.69
N PRO A 220 2.21 -1.68 15.11
CA PRO A 220 2.38 -1.19 13.74
C PRO A 220 2.17 -2.29 12.70
N PHE A 221 1.81 -1.94 11.46
CA PHE A 221 1.60 -2.91 10.39
C PHE A 221 2.22 -2.41 9.08
N ALA A 222 3.11 -3.17 8.48
CA ALA A 222 3.70 -2.83 7.18
C ALA A 222 2.67 -3.11 6.06
N TYR A 223 1.73 -2.18 5.85
CA TYR A 223 0.60 -2.37 4.93
C TYR A 223 1.00 -2.25 3.46
N MET A 224 1.88 -1.28 3.11
CA MET A 224 2.51 -1.19 1.80
C MET A 224 4.01 -1.13 1.95
N ILE A 225 4.71 -2.07 1.32
CA ILE A 225 6.16 -2.18 1.30
C ILE A 225 6.71 -1.99 -0.11
N THR A 226 7.90 -1.41 -0.21
CA THR A 226 8.67 -1.37 -1.46
C THR A 226 9.74 -2.44 -1.42
N ILE A 227 9.81 -3.26 -2.46
CA ILE A 227 10.73 -4.38 -2.56
C ILE A 227 11.60 -4.32 -3.82
N ALA A 228 12.75 -4.95 -3.74
CA ALA A 228 13.70 -5.17 -4.83
C ALA A 228 14.36 -6.56 -4.71
N LYS A 229 15.07 -6.99 -5.74
CA LYS A 229 16.09 -8.05 -5.56
C LYS A 229 17.29 -7.47 -4.82
N PRO A 230 17.95 -8.21 -3.91
CA PRO A 230 19.19 -7.75 -3.26
C PRO A 230 20.24 -7.29 -4.26
N GLU A 231 20.40 -8.02 -5.36
CA GLU A 231 21.37 -7.73 -6.41
C GLU A 231 21.11 -6.38 -7.10
N THR A 232 19.84 -5.98 -7.26
CA THR A 232 19.48 -4.69 -7.86
C THR A 232 20.07 -3.54 -7.05
N CYS A 233 19.92 -3.58 -5.72
CA CYS A 233 20.45 -2.52 -4.84
C CYS A 233 21.96 -2.66 -4.59
N GLN A 234 22.53 -3.85 -4.68
CA GLN A 234 23.99 -4.02 -4.61
C GLN A 234 24.70 -3.44 -5.83
N GLN A 235 24.18 -3.71 -7.04
CA GLN A 235 24.77 -3.24 -8.30
C GLN A 235 24.42 -1.80 -8.63
N ARG A 236 23.24 -1.33 -8.22
CA ARG A 236 22.69 -0.02 -8.52
C ARG A 236 22.32 0.75 -7.25
N ARG A 237 23.23 0.76 -6.26
CA ARG A 237 22.98 1.37 -4.93
C ARG A 237 22.42 2.79 -5.02
N ALA A 238 23.01 3.64 -5.87
CA ALA A 238 22.57 5.00 -6.07
C ALA A 238 21.12 5.11 -6.60
N VAL A 239 20.63 4.11 -7.36
CA VAL A 239 19.23 4.06 -7.79
C VAL A 239 18.31 3.81 -6.61
N CYS A 240 18.63 2.83 -5.77
CA CYS A 240 17.83 2.52 -4.58
C CYS A 240 17.79 3.72 -3.62
N GLU A 241 18.93 4.37 -3.38
CA GLU A 241 19.01 5.60 -2.56
C GLU A 241 18.12 6.73 -3.12
N LYS A 242 18.21 7.00 -4.43
CA LYS A 242 17.41 8.03 -5.09
C LYS A 242 15.93 7.71 -5.10
N LEU A 243 15.56 6.44 -5.34
CA LEU A 243 14.17 5.97 -5.31
C LEU A 243 13.55 6.19 -3.93
N MET A 244 14.23 5.71 -2.89
CA MET A 244 13.74 5.81 -1.52
C MET A 244 13.75 7.26 -1.00
N ALA A 245 14.74 8.06 -1.37
CA ALA A 245 14.75 9.49 -1.06
C ALA A 245 13.57 10.24 -1.73
N GLY A 246 13.20 9.88 -2.95
CA GLY A 246 12.01 10.44 -3.62
C GLY A 246 10.70 10.02 -2.96
N LEU A 247 10.62 8.79 -2.44
CA LEU A 247 9.49 8.35 -1.62
C LEU A 247 9.45 9.10 -0.29
N GLN A 248 10.60 9.31 0.37
CA GLN A 248 10.64 10.08 1.62
C GLN A 248 10.15 11.52 1.40
N ASP A 249 10.59 12.20 0.33
CA ASP A 249 10.08 13.54 0.00
C ASP A 249 8.55 13.53 -0.23
N ALA A 250 8.02 12.44 -0.79
CA ALA A 250 6.58 12.29 -0.96
C ALA A 250 5.85 12.14 0.38
N LEU A 251 6.40 11.37 1.34
CA LEU A 251 5.86 11.28 2.69
C LEU A 251 5.86 12.66 3.37
N ASP A 252 6.98 13.38 3.30
CA ASP A 252 7.14 14.72 3.87
C ASP A 252 6.10 15.69 3.27
N PHE A 253 5.95 15.67 1.93
CA PHE A 253 4.98 16.49 1.21
C PHE A 253 3.52 16.17 1.61
N ILE A 254 3.14 14.90 1.70
CA ILE A 254 1.79 14.47 2.08
C ILE A 254 1.40 15.03 3.46
N HIS A 255 2.36 15.11 4.37
CA HIS A 255 2.13 15.65 5.70
C HIS A 255 2.15 17.18 5.73
N ALA A 256 3.00 17.82 4.94
CA ALA A 256 3.19 19.27 4.93
C ALA A 256 2.10 20.01 4.13
N ASP A 257 1.64 19.42 3.01
CA ASP A 257 0.72 20.05 2.07
C ASP A 257 -0.48 19.14 1.73
N PRO A 258 -1.51 19.08 2.60
CA PRO A 258 -2.70 18.27 2.33
C PRO A 258 -3.46 18.69 1.07
N GLU A 259 -3.48 19.99 0.74
CA GLU A 259 -4.18 20.49 -0.42
C GLU A 259 -3.44 20.12 -1.72
N GLY A 260 -2.13 20.32 -1.76
CA GLY A 260 -1.30 19.86 -2.88
C GLY A 260 -1.36 18.34 -3.06
N THR A 261 -1.49 17.58 -1.97
CA THR A 261 -1.70 16.12 -1.99
C THR A 261 -3.07 15.77 -2.60
N PHE A 262 -4.13 16.49 -2.23
CA PHE A 262 -5.46 16.31 -2.82
C PHE A 262 -5.42 16.56 -4.33
N GLU A 263 -4.74 17.61 -4.78
CA GLU A 263 -4.58 17.93 -6.22
C GLU A 263 -3.90 16.80 -6.99
N VAL A 264 -2.91 16.12 -6.41
CA VAL A 264 -2.28 14.93 -7.01
C VAL A 264 -3.32 13.81 -7.17
N LEU A 265 -4.08 13.51 -6.12
CA LEU A 265 -5.13 12.47 -6.17
C LEU A 265 -6.23 12.80 -7.19
N ARG A 266 -6.68 14.05 -7.26
CA ARG A 266 -7.69 14.51 -8.20
C ARG A 266 -7.25 14.28 -9.65
N ARG A 267 -5.98 14.51 -9.98
CA ARG A 267 -5.43 14.21 -11.32
C ARG A 267 -5.31 12.71 -11.57
N LYS A 268 -4.98 11.93 -10.53
CA LYS A 268 -4.78 10.48 -10.66
C LYS A 268 -6.09 9.69 -10.72
N LEU A 269 -7.14 10.20 -10.08
CA LEU A 269 -8.45 9.56 -9.95
C LEU A 269 -9.58 10.52 -10.40
N PRO A 270 -9.53 11.02 -11.66
CA PRO A 270 -10.43 12.08 -12.13
C PRO A 270 -11.91 11.67 -12.18
N GLN A 271 -12.20 10.37 -12.21
CA GLN A 271 -13.56 9.82 -12.23
C GLN A 271 -14.21 9.73 -10.84
N MET A 272 -13.44 9.99 -9.77
CA MET A 272 -13.95 9.89 -8.41
C MET A 272 -14.56 11.23 -7.98
N ASP A 273 -15.67 11.16 -7.21
CA ASP A 273 -16.24 12.36 -6.59
C ASP A 273 -15.20 13.07 -5.72
N GLN A 274 -15.05 14.37 -5.90
CA GLN A 274 -13.99 15.15 -5.25
C GLN A 274 -14.21 15.30 -3.75
N GLY A 275 -15.47 15.39 -3.30
CA GLY A 275 -15.82 15.47 -1.88
C GLY A 275 -15.46 14.15 -1.18
N LEU A 276 -15.85 13.02 -1.78
CA LEU A 276 -15.50 11.69 -1.30
C LEU A 276 -13.97 11.48 -1.27
N LEU A 277 -13.27 11.90 -2.33
CA LEU A 277 -11.81 11.77 -2.42
C LEU A 277 -11.10 12.58 -1.33
N ARG A 278 -11.59 13.79 -1.02
CA ARG A 278 -11.06 14.62 0.06
C ARG A 278 -11.28 13.99 1.44
N GLN A 279 -12.47 13.45 1.67
CA GLN A 279 -12.77 12.71 2.90
C GLN A 279 -11.89 11.47 3.03
N ALA A 280 -11.76 10.66 1.97
CA ALA A 280 -10.90 9.48 1.95
C ALA A 280 -9.43 9.82 2.21
N LEU A 281 -8.92 10.93 1.66
CA LEU A 281 -7.57 11.42 1.94
C LEU A 281 -7.39 11.74 3.43
N SER A 282 -8.38 12.37 4.08
CA SER A 282 -8.29 12.69 5.51
C SER A 282 -8.19 11.44 6.38
N VAL A 283 -8.83 10.34 5.96
CA VAL A 283 -8.78 9.04 6.65
C VAL A 283 -7.45 8.31 6.39
N VAL A 284 -6.96 8.31 5.14
CA VAL A 284 -5.76 7.55 4.76
C VAL A 284 -4.46 8.26 5.15
N ARG A 285 -4.42 9.60 5.13
CA ARG A 285 -3.21 10.38 5.39
C ARG A 285 -2.52 10.06 6.73
N PRO A 286 -3.22 9.84 7.85
CA PRO A 286 -2.59 9.43 9.11
C PRO A 286 -1.90 8.05 9.07
N ALA A 287 -2.19 7.21 8.07
CA ALA A 287 -1.55 5.92 7.87
C ALA A 287 -0.28 5.98 7.00
N ILE A 288 0.05 7.18 6.51
CA ILE A 288 1.30 7.43 5.80
C ILE A 288 2.37 7.72 6.87
N PRO A 289 3.44 6.91 6.97
CA PRO A 289 4.48 7.10 7.99
C PRO A 289 5.27 8.40 7.77
N ARG A 290 6.00 8.82 8.81
CA ARG A 290 6.94 9.95 8.71
C ARG A 290 8.29 9.53 8.12
N SER A 291 8.58 8.25 8.08
CA SER A 291 9.82 7.67 7.55
C SER A 291 9.50 6.46 6.71
N THR A 292 10.27 6.25 5.65
CA THR A 292 10.21 5.02 4.85
C THR A 292 10.81 3.80 5.56
N GLU A 293 11.27 3.93 6.80
CA GLU A 293 11.82 2.84 7.58
C GLU A 293 10.83 1.68 7.73
N THR A 294 11.31 0.46 7.47
CA THR A 294 10.56 -0.75 7.74
C THR A 294 10.89 -1.29 9.13
N LYS A 295 9.90 -1.31 10.02
CA LYS A 295 10.04 -1.90 11.35
C LYS A 295 9.88 -3.41 11.27
N VAL A 296 10.79 -4.16 11.91
CA VAL A 296 10.75 -5.62 11.97
C VAL A 296 9.41 -6.11 12.54
N GLU A 297 8.98 -5.53 13.67
CA GLU A 297 7.70 -5.84 14.30
C GLU A 297 6.50 -5.69 13.36
N ALA A 298 6.51 -4.67 12.48
CA ALA A 298 5.42 -4.44 11.53
C ALA A 298 5.34 -5.54 10.46
N ILE A 299 6.48 -6.12 10.07
CA ILE A 299 6.54 -7.28 9.17
C ILE A 299 6.16 -8.58 9.90
N GLU A 300 6.58 -8.75 11.15
CA GLU A 300 6.17 -9.89 11.98
C GLU A 300 4.66 -9.94 12.16
N LYS A 301 4.02 -8.80 12.45
CA LYS A 301 2.55 -8.69 12.50
C LYS A 301 1.87 -8.96 11.15
N ALA A 302 2.49 -8.54 10.05
CA ALA A 302 1.98 -8.86 8.72
C ALA A 302 2.08 -10.37 8.41
N GLN A 303 3.12 -11.04 8.89
CA GLN A 303 3.23 -12.51 8.81
C GLN A 303 2.18 -13.19 9.68
N GLU A 304 2.03 -12.78 10.94
CA GLU A 304 1.00 -13.32 11.85
C GLU A 304 -0.40 -13.19 11.23
N PHE A 305 -0.71 -12.00 10.70
CA PHE A 305 -1.95 -11.78 9.96
C PHE A 305 -2.09 -12.74 8.77
N GLY A 306 -1.03 -12.94 7.99
CA GLY A 306 -1.03 -13.83 6.83
C GLY A 306 -1.25 -15.29 7.21
N LEU A 307 -0.66 -15.75 8.32
CA LEU A 307 -0.80 -17.12 8.84
C LEU A 307 -2.22 -17.36 9.38
N ILE A 308 -2.71 -16.51 10.29
CA ILE A 308 -4.04 -16.65 10.90
C ILE A 308 -5.14 -16.43 9.85
N GLY A 309 -4.96 -15.43 8.96
CA GLY A 309 -5.90 -15.11 7.88
C GLY A 309 -5.88 -16.06 6.68
N GLY A 310 -5.02 -17.08 6.69
CA GLY A 310 -4.95 -18.11 5.65
C GLY A 310 -4.32 -17.65 4.33
N MET A 311 -3.58 -16.54 4.32
CA MET A 311 -2.79 -16.11 3.17
C MET A 311 -1.45 -16.85 3.07
N MET A 312 -0.93 -17.33 4.18
CA MET A 312 0.31 -18.08 4.29
C MET A 312 0.02 -19.43 4.95
N ALA A 313 0.69 -20.47 4.51
CA ALA A 313 0.65 -21.78 5.16
C ALA A 313 1.49 -21.79 6.44
N ALA A 314 1.21 -22.70 7.38
CA ALA A 314 1.91 -22.73 8.66
C ALA A 314 3.42 -22.98 8.55
N ASP A 315 3.85 -23.66 7.50
CA ASP A 315 5.26 -23.93 7.18
C ASP A 315 5.95 -22.77 6.45
N GLU A 316 5.20 -21.75 6.02
CA GLU A 316 5.72 -20.54 5.37
C GLU A 316 6.13 -19.46 6.38
N GLN A 317 6.53 -19.83 7.59
CA GLN A 317 6.96 -18.91 8.64
C GLN A 317 8.46 -18.59 8.52
N VAL A 318 8.79 -17.30 8.41
CA VAL A 318 10.16 -16.78 8.51
C VAL A 318 10.47 -16.45 9.97
N LYS A 319 11.58 -16.97 10.49
CA LYS A 319 11.98 -16.79 11.90
C LYS A 319 12.66 -15.45 12.19
N ASP A 320 13.35 -14.89 11.21
CA ASP A 320 14.10 -13.64 11.36
C ASP A 320 13.93 -12.77 10.10
N TRP A 321 13.11 -11.73 10.23
CA TRP A 321 12.87 -10.80 9.14
C TRP A 321 13.96 -9.77 8.94
N ARG A 322 14.88 -9.59 9.92
CA ARG A 322 15.97 -8.60 9.84
C ARG A 322 16.87 -8.82 8.65
N ILE A 323 17.06 -10.07 8.22
CA ILE A 323 17.90 -10.42 7.07
C ILE A 323 17.30 -10.04 5.71
N TYR A 324 15.99 -9.74 5.67
CA TYR A 324 15.26 -9.36 4.45
C TYR A 324 14.88 -7.88 4.42
N ILE A 325 15.13 -7.14 5.50
CA ILE A 325 14.84 -5.70 5.61
C ILE A 325 16.15 -4.94 5.44
N ASP A 326 16.20 -4.07 4.41
CA ASP A 326 17.34 -3.20 4.16
C ASP A 326 16.95 -1.72 4.34
N ASN A 327 17.11 -1.22 5.55
CA ASN A 327 16.88 0.18 5.89
C ASN A 327 18.09 1.10 5.56
N SER A 328 19.12 0.62 4.86
CA SER A 328 20.30 1.42 4.54
C SER A 328 20.02 2.56 3.55
N PHE A 329 18.84 2.55 2.93
CA PHE A 329 18.34 3.57 1.99
C PHE A 329 17.41 4.58 2.66
N VAL A 330 17.09 4.40 3.94
CA VAL A 330 16.26 5.34 4.71
C VAL A 330 17.05 6.60 4.96
N ARG A 331 16.46 7.75 4.60
CA ARG A 331 17.05 9.05 4.88
C ARG A 331 16.98 9.34 6.39
N ARG A 332 18.13 9.52 7.01
CA ARG A 332 18.27 9.93 8.42
C ARG A 332 18.18 11.44 8.57
#